data_cd9c5272585360909e7fde1a73edd9eb
#
_entry.id   cd9c5272585360909e7fde1a73edd9eb
#
_cell.length_a   1.000
_cell.length_b   1.000
_cell.length_c   1.000
_cell.angle_alpha   90.00
_cell.angle_beta   90.00
_cell.angle_gamma   90.00
#
_symmetry.space_group_name_H-M   'P 1'
#
loop_
_entity.id
_entity.type
_entity.pdbx_description
1 polymer ?
#
loop_
_entity_poly.entity_id
_entity_poly.type
_entity_poly.pdbx_seq_one_letter_code
_entity_poly.pdbx_strand_id
1 'polypeptide(L)'
;ILEPTLWDSLSVEVDESDFIANEHKLIYRGIKKLIDLGSEIDTVTLIESLSNDSDLSSLSNFDRVSYVKNLVSETPGTANFVNYTNIIKQSSSLRKLISTAADISSLAKEADTFESESALSEAEDKLIKLRDSIQRSSGPMLAKDLIKPVYDKIDETIRSDGDLVGISTGFRDLDKLTIGLQQGDLFIIAGRPSMGKTAF
;
A
#
# COMPACT_ATOMS: atom_id res chain seq x y z
N ILE A 1 -4.98 -22.20 6.63
CA ILE A 1 -5.07 -23.48 7.36
C ILE A 1 -6.52 -24.00 7.33
N LEU A 2 -7.48 -23.21 7.84
CA LEU A 2 -8.90 -23.62 7.86
C LEU A 2 -9.53 -23.66 6.45
N GLU A 3 -9.14 -22.75 5.58
CA GLU A 3 -9.65 -22.63 4.22
C GLU A 3 -8.56 -22.11 3.28
N PRO A 4 -7.75 -23.03 2.71
CA PRO A 4 -6.62 -22.67 1.84
C PRO A 4 -7.02 -21.85 0.60
N THR A 5 -8.25 -21.99 0.12
CA THR A 5 -8.78 -21.28 -1.06
C THR A 5 -8.84 -19.76 -0.89
N LEU A 6 -8.85 -19.28 0.34
CA LEU A 6 -8.83 -17.84 0.63
C LEU A 6 -7.45 -17.20 0.45
N TRP A 7 -6.40 -18.00 0.25
CA TRP A 7 -5.04 -17.46 0.15
C TRP A 7 -4.85 -16.50 -1.02
N ASP A 8 -5.41 -16.81 -2.17
CA ASP A 8 -5.27 -15.96 -3.36
C ASP A 8 -5.83 -14.55 -3.11
N SER A 9 -6.95 -14.49 -2.39
CA SER A 9 -7.52 -13.19 -1.97
C SER A 9 -6.70 -12.54 -0.86
N LEU A 10 -6.18 -13.32 0.10
CA LEU A 10 -5.41 -12.80 1.23
C LEU A 10 -4.06 -12.23 0.77
N SER A 11 -3.34 -12.95 -0.08
CA SER A 11 -1.99 -12.60 -0.51
C SER A 11 -1.92 -11.31 -1.34
N VAL A 12 -3.03 -10.92 -1.96
CA VAL A 12 -3.19 -9.63 -2.65
C VAL A 12 -3.39 -8.49 -1.63
N GLU A 13 -4.05 -8.78 -0.52
CA GLU A 13 -4.52 -7.77 0.43
C GLU A 13 -3.56 -7.53 1.59
N VAL A 14 -2.87 -8.57 2.06
CA VAL A 14 -2.02 -8.54 3.27
C VAL A 14 -0.66 -9.14 2.96
N ASP A 15 0.38 -8.52 3.48
CA ASP A 15 1.77 -8.99 3.40
C ASP A 15 2.30 -9.34 4.80
N GLU A 16 3.42 -10.06 4.83
CA GLU A 16 4.14 -10.43 6.06
C GLU A 16 4.41 -9.22 6.97
N SER A 17 4.78 -8.08 6.37
CA SER A 17 5.07 -6.83 7.10
C SER A 17 3.86 -6.23 7.82
N ASP A 18 2.64 -6.67 7.46
CA ASP A 18 1.41 -6.15 8.07
C ASP A 18 1.13 -6.77 9.44
N PHE A 19 1.83 -7.83 9.81
CA PHE A 19 1.74 -8.42 11.13
C PHE A 19 2.75 -7.80 12.10
N ILE A 20 2.35 -7.58 13.35
CA ILE A 20 3.22 -7.04 14.39
C ILE A 20 4.04 -8.14 15.08
N ALA A 21 3.39 -9.25 15.41
CA ALA A 21 4.02 -10.38 16.10
C ALA A 21 4.91 -11.17 15.13
N ASN A 22 6.13 -11.44 15.55
CA ASN A 22 7.08 -12.21 14.74
C ASN A 22 6.57 -13.62 14.45
N GLU A 23 5.85 -14.22 15.39
CA GLU A 23 5.21 -15.52 15.25
C GLU A 23 4.22 -15.52 14.08
N HIS A 24 3.41 -14.47 13.93
CA HIS A 24 2.45 -14.35 12.84
C HIS A 24 3.15 -14.14 11.49
N LYS A 25 4.25 -13.36 11.46
CA LYS A 25 5.07 -13.18 10.24
C LYS A 25 5.64 -14.52 9.77
N LEU A 26 6.18 -15.30 10.70
CA LEU A 26 6.74 -16.62 10.40
C LEU A 26 5.67 -17.59 9.90
N ILE A 27 4.49 -17.61 10.53
CA ILE A 27 3.37 -18.42 10.08
C ILE A 27 2.93 -18.01 8.67
N TYR A 28 2.80 -16.72 8.40
CA TYR A 28 2.46 -16.22 7.06
C TYR A 28 3.50 -16.66 6.02
N ARG A 29 4.79 -16.49 6.30
CA ARG A 29 5.90 -16.94 5.44
C ARG A 29 5.88 -18.45 5.23
N GLY A 30 5.62 -19.23 6.27
CA GLY A 30 5.50 -20.68 6.21
C GLY A 30 4.35 -21.14 5.31
N ILE A 31 3.18 -20.51 5.42
CA ILE A 31 2.01 -20.77 4.57
C ILE A 31 2.35 -20.43 3.11
N LYS A 32 2.93 -19.23 2.86
CA LYS A 32 3.34 -18.81 1.52
C LYS A 32 4.28 -19.83 0.88
N LYS A 33 5.30 -20.28 1.61
CA LYS A 33 6.27 -21.26 1.15
C LYS A 33 5.62 -22.59 0.77
N LEU A 34 4.65 -23.09 1.55
CA LEU A 34 3.93 -24.31 1.26
C LEU A 34 3.11 -24.19 -0.03
N ILE A 35 2.47 -23.05 -0.25
CA ILE A 35 1.70 -22.78 -1.47
C ILE A 35 2.61 -22.71 -2.69
N ASP A 36 3.73 -21.98 -2.59
CA ASP A 36 4.72 -21.87 -3.67
C ASP A 36 5.29 -23.24 -4.08
N LEU A 37 5.34 -24.18 -3.14
CA LEU A 37 5.75 -25.58 -3.37
C LEU A 37 4.61 -26.48 -3.86
N GLY A 38 3.36 -25.97 -3.95
CA GLY A 38 2.19 -26.76 -4.31
C GLY A 38 1.81 -27.83 -3.28
N SER A 39 2.24 -27.64 -2.02
CA SER A 39 1.98 -28.59 -0.91
C SER A 39 0.63 -28.29 -0.26
N GLU A 40 -0.03 -29.34 0.24
CA GLU A 40 -1.23 -29.16 1.04
C GLU A 40 -0.92 -28.42 2.35
N ILE A 41 -1.84 -27.50 2.73
CA ILE A 41 -1.69 -26.70 3.93
C ILE A 41 -2.56 -27.31 5.02
N ASP A 42 -1.91 -27.96 5.95
CA ASP A 42 -2.51 -28.40 7.19
C ASP A 42 -1.64 -28.00 8.40
N THR A 43 -2.11 -28.34 9.59
CA THR A 43 -1.41 -28.01 10.84
C THR A 43 -0.04 -28.69 10.93
N VAL A 44 0.08 -29.89 10.36
CA VAL A 44 1.30 -30.71 10.45
C VAL A 44 2.36 -30.19 9.47
N THR A 45 1.97 -30.00 8.21
CA THR A 45 2.87 -29.49 7.15
C THR A 45 3.37 -28.07 7.48
N LEU A 46 2.51 -27.24 8.09
CA LEU A 46 2.90 -25.91 8.54
C LEU A 46 3.92 -25.98 9.69
N ILE A 47 3.69 -26.80 10.72
CA ILE A 47 4.63 -26.97 11.84
C ILE A 47 5.98 -27.48 11.33
N GLU A 48 5.99 -28.40 10.39
CA GLU A 48 7.21 -28.91 9.77
C GLU A 48 7.94 -27.80 8.98
N SER A 49 7.22 -27.03 8.17
CA SER A 49 7.79 -25.89 7.44
C SER A 49 8.42 -24.87 8.39
N LEU A 50 7.76 -24.58 9.50
CA LEU A 50 8.27 -23.68 10.54
C LEU A 50 9.50 -24.27 11.29
N SER A 51 9.62 -25.58 11.36
CA SER A 51 10.74 -26.24 12.04
C SER A 51 12.06 -26.10 11.28
N ASN A 52 11.97 -25.90 9.98
CA ASN A 52 13.13 -25.77 9.09
C ASN A 52 13.55 -24.30 8.87
N ASP A 53 12.90 -23.34 9.53
CA ASP A 53 13.23 -21.91 9.41
C ASP A 53 14.26 -21.49 10.46
N SER A 54 15.41 -20.97 9.99
CA SER A 54 16.52 -20.54 10.84
C SER A 54 16.18 -19.36 11.76
N ASP A 55 15.24 -18.50 11.33
CA ASP A 55 14.83 -17.32 12.10
C ASP A 55 14.08 -17.69 13.41
N LEU A 56 13.53 -18.91 13.45
CA LEU A 56 12.86 -19.45 14.64
C LEU A 56 13.81 -19.90 15.76
N SER A 57 15.08 -20.11 15.45
CA SER A 57 16.08 -20.47 16.48
C SER A 57 16.30 -19.35 17.50
N SER A 58 15.95 -18.10 17.16
CA SER A 58 16.03 -16.94 18.05
C SER A 58 14.86 -16.84 19.04
N LEU A 59 13.76 -17.56 18.83
CA LEU A 59 12.59 -17.61 19.72
C LEU A 59 12.70 -18.81 20.67
N SER A 60 13.58 -18.74 21.65
CA SER A 60 14.03 -19.86 22.50
C SER A 60 12.95 -20.55 23.34
N ASN A 61 11.73 -19.99 23.45
CA ASN A 61 10.62 -20.55 24.24
C ASN A 61 9.31 -20.68 23.45
N PHE A 62 9.34 -20.62 22.12
CA PHE A 62 8.13 -20.68 21.31
C PHE A 62 7.72 -22.13 21.04
N ASP A 63 6.70 -22.60 21.74
CA ASP A 63 6.05 -23.89 21.43
C ASP A 63 5.15 -23.75 20.20
N ARG A 64 5.72 -24.01 19.03
CA ARG A 64 5.10 -23.90 17.72
C ARG A 64 3.85 -24.77 17.59
N VAL A 65 3.92 -25.97 18.17
CA VAL A 65 2.84 -26.96 18.05
C VAL A 65 1.61 -26.48 18.79
N SER A 66 1.78 -26.08 20.05
CA SER A 66 0.68 -25.55 20.85
C SER A 66 0.15 -24.23 20.29
N TYR A 67 1.03 -23.36 19.82
CA TYR A 67 0.63 -22.06 19.28
C TYR A 67 -0.23 -22.20 18.02
N VAL A 68 0.22 -22.97 17.02
CA VAL A 68 -0.53 -23.18 15.77
C VAL A 68 -1.85 -23.90 16.04
N LYS A 69 -1.87 -24.90 16.95
CA LYS A 69 -3.11 -25.57 17.35
C LYS A 69 -4.09 -24.61 18.02
N ASN A 70 -3.62 -23.76 18.91
CA ASN A 70 -4.48 -22.78 19.59
C ASN A 70 -5.04 -21.77 18.60
N LEU A 71 -4.22 -21.25 17.66
CA LEU A 71 -4.72 -20.36 16.61
C LEU A 71 -5.86 -20.99 15.80
N VAL A 72 -5.72 -22.25 15.42
CA VAL A 72 -6.77 -22.96 14.68
C VAL A 72 -8.02 -23.17 15.53
N SER A 73 -7.87 -23.55 16.80
CA SER A 73 -9.00 -23.85 17.68
C SER A 73 -9.74 -22.60 18.15
N GLU A 74 -9.07 -21.47 18.31
CA GLU A 74 -9.64 -20.21 18.77
C GLU A 74 -10.25 -19.38 17.62
N THR A 75 -9.98 -19.74 16.37
CA THR A 75 -10.52 -19.03 15.22
C THR A 75 -11.98 -19.40 15.00
N PRO A 76 -12.93 -18.44 15.12
CA PRO A 76 -14.35 -18.74 15.05
C PRO A 76 -14.86 -19.09 13.64
N GLY A 77 -13.99 -19.10 12.64
CA GLY A 77 -14.29 -19.47 11.26
C GLY A 77 -13.87 -18.40 10.25
N THR A 78 -14.11 -18.68 8.98
CA THR A 78 -13.66 -17.88 7.83
C THR A 78 -14.70 -16.89 7.31
N ALA A 79 -15.93 -16.91 7.82
CA ALA A 79 -17.03 -16.08 7.33
C ALA A 79 -16.74 -14.55 7.39
N ASN A 80 -15.96 -14.10 8.36
CA ASN A 80 -15.60 -12.69 8.54
C ASN A 80 -14.20 -12.35 8.00
N PHE A 81 -13.65 -13.17 7.15
CA PHE A 81 -12.30 -13.03 6.58
C PHE A 81 -12.00 -11.60 6.08
N VAL A 82 -12.87 -11.02 5.25
CA VAL A 82 -12.69 -9.67 4.69
C VAL A 82 -12.59 -8.61 5.80
N ASN A 83 -13.40 -8.71 6.85
CA ASN A 83 -13.34 -7.78 7.96
C ASN A 83 -12.04 -7.90 8.75
N TYR A 84 -11.56 -9.13 8.98
CA TYR A 84 -10.28 -9.35 9.65
C TYR A 84 -9.09 -8.82 8.83
N THR A 85 -9.11 -9.04 7.52
CA THR A 85 -8.12 -8.50 6.59
C THR A 85 -8.08 -6.97 6.65
N ASN A 86 -9.25 -6.32 6.63
CA ASN A 86 -9.34 -4.86 6.73
C ASN A 86 -8.79 -4.32 8.06
N ILE A 87 -9.07 -5.00 9.19
CA ILE A 87 -8.54 -4.61 10.50
C ILE A 87 -7.01 -4.69 10.52
N ILE A 88 -6.43 -5.77 9.96
CA ILE A 88 -4.97 -5.92 9.87
C ILE A 88 -4.37 -4.79 9.03
N LYS A 89 -4.94 -4.50 7.85
CA LYS A 89 -4.47 -3.42 6.96
C LYS A 89 -4.53 -2.05 7.63
N GLN A 90 -5.67 -1.71 8.25
CA GLN A 90 -5.81 -0.44 8.96
C GLN A 90 -4.78 -0.30 10.09
N SER A 91 -4.62 -1.35 10.89
CA SER A 91 -3.64 -1.37 11.98
C SER A 91 -2.21 -1.27 11.46
N SER A 92 -1.89 -1.93 10.35
CA SER A 92 -0.58 -1.85 9.69
C SER A 92 -0.33 -0.43 9.16
N SER A 93 -1.30 0.17 8.48
CA SER A 93 -1.20 1.53 7.95
C SER A 93 -0.92 2.55 9.06
N LEU A 94 -1.58 2.44 10.21
CA LEU A 94 -1.33 3.30 11.37
C LEU A 94 0.08 3.11 11.93
N ARG A 95 0.58 1.87 12.01
CA ARG A 95 1.95 1.60 12.45
C ARG A 95 2.99 2.19 11.49
N LYS A 96 2.77 2.02 10.18
CA LYS A 96 3.64 2.60 9.14
C LYS A 96 3.65 4.14 9.25
N LEU A 97 2.48 4.76 9.50
CA LEU A 97 2.37 6.20 9.72
C LEU A 97 3.15 6.65 10.97
N ILE A 98 3.01 5.93 12.09
CA ILE A 98 3.74 6.23 13.33
C ILE A 98 5.26 6.14 13.11
N SER A 99 5.73 5.08 12.43
CA SER A 99 7.15 4.92 12.10
C SER A 99 7.65 6.05 11.22
N THR A 100 6.94 6.39 10.16
CA THR A 100 7.30 7.49 9.24
C THR A 100 7.32 8.84 9.98
N ALA A 101 6.37 9.08 10.88
CA ALA A 101 6.35 10.30 11.70
C ALA A 101 7.56 10.38 12.65
N ALA A 102 7.99 9.26 13.22
CA ALA A 102 9.21 9.19 14.03
C ALA A 102 10.46 9.49 13.19
N ASP A 103 10.54 8.94 11.97
CA ASP A 103 11.66 9.19 11.05
C ASP A 103 11.71 10.66 10.63
N ILE A 104 10.56 11.28 10.34
CA ILE A 104 10.46 12.71 10.02
C ILE A 104 10.87 13.56 11.24
N SER A 105 10.45 13.16 12.43
CA SER A 105 10.84 13.87 13.67
C SER A 105 12.36 13.80 13.90
N SER A 106 12.99 12.66 13.63
CA SER A 106 14.44 12.51 13.73
C SER A 106 15.16 13.35 12.68
N LEU A 107 14.70 13.34 11.44
CA LEU A 107 15.22 14.16 10.35
C LEU A 107 15.20 15.66 10.73
N ALA A 108 14.08 16.14 11.27
CA ALA A 108 13.93 17.54 11.65
C ALA A 108 14.83 17.94 12.84
N LYS A 109 15.20 16.99 13.70
CA LYS A 109 16.12 17.26 14.84
C LYS A 109 17.58 17.29 14.41
N GLU A 110 17.94 16.55 13.37
CA GLU A 110 19.30 16.43 12.86
C GLU A 110 19.63 17.50 11.82
N ALA A 111 18.62 18.10 11.19
CA ALA A 111 18.81 19.12 10.17
C ALA A 111 19.29 20.45 10.77
N ASP A 112 20.33 21.03 10.16
CA ASP A 112 20.78 22.38 10.46
C ASP A 112 19.81 23.43 9.88
N THR A 113 19.87 24.66 10.42
CA THR A 113 18.97 25.77 10.02
C THR A 113 19.05 26.08 8.52
N PHE A 114 20.19 25.85 7.88
CA PHE A 114 20.43 26.06 6.45
C PHE A 114 19.91 24.90 5.57
N GLU A 115 19.56 23.77 6.16
CA GLU A 115 19.07 22.55 5.47
C GLU A 115 17.56 22.36 5.60
N SER A 116 16.85 23.36 6.12
CA SER A 116 15.42 23.27 6.39
C SER A 116 14.57 22.92 5.15
N GLU A 117 14.89 23.49 3.98
CA GLU A 117 14.17 23.17 2.73
C GLU A 117 14.42 21.73 2.26
N SER A 118 15.67 21.26 2.40
CA SER A 118 16.03 19.89 2.05
C SER A 118 15.35 18.89 2.97
N ALA A 119 15.32 19.16 4.29
CA ALA A 119 14.63 18.34 5.26
C ALA A 119 13.11 18.27 5.01
N LEU A 120 12.50 19.40 4.62
CA LEU A 120 11.09 19.44 4.26
C LEU A 120 10.80 18.58 3.02
N SER A 121 11.61 18.71 1.98
CA SER A 121 11.47 17.92 0.75
C SER A 121 11.62 16.40 1.03
N GLU A 122 12.57 16.01 1.89
CA GLU A 122 12.73 14.61 2.28
C GLU A 122 11.55 14.10 3.11
N ALA A 123 10.96 14.93 3.96
CA ALA A 123 9.77 14.59 4.72
C ALA A 123 8.54 14.38 3.80
N GLU A 124 8.37 15.23 2.79
CA GLU A 124 7.33 15.07 1.77
C GLU A 124 7.51 13.77 0.99
N ASP A 125 8.73 13.45 0.57
CA ASP A 125 9.06 12.19 -0.11
C ASP A 125 8.71 10.96 0.74
N LYS A 126 9.00 11.00 2.04
CA LYS A 126 8.65 9.91 2.96
C LYS A 126 7.14 9.72 3.05
N LEU A 127 6.36 10.80 3.10
CA LEU A 127 4.90 10.75 3.14
C LEU A 127 4.31 10.23 1.82
N ILE A 128 4.86 10.64 0.68
CA ILE A 128 4.44 10.13 -0.64
C ILE A 128 4.71 8.63 -0.73
N LYS A 129 5.90 8.17 -0.36
CA LYS A 129 6.25 6.73 -0.33
C LYS A 129 5.33 5.93 0.60
N LEU A 130 5.00 6.47 1.76
CA LEU A 130 4.05 5.85 2.68
C LEU A 130 2.67 5.71 2.02
N ARG A 131 2.13 6.78 1.44
CA ARG A 131 0.84 6.77 0.74
C ARG A 131 0.82 5.71 -0.37
N ASP A 132 1.86 5.68 -1.20
CA ASP A 132 1.98 4.73 -2.30
C ASP A 132 2.08 3.29 -1.81
N SER A 133 2.76 3.04 -0.68
CA SER A 133 2.84 1.71 -0.07
C SER A 133 1.48 1.21 0.43
N ILE A 134 0.64 2.11 0.94
CA ILE A 134 -0.72 1.80 1.39
C ILE A 134 -1.65 1.55 0.19
N GLN A 135 -1.53 2.36 -0.87
CA GLN A 135 -2.38 2.25 -2.06
C GLN A 135 -2.06 1.01 -2.92
N ARG A 136 -0.79 0.60 -3.01
CA ARG A 136 -0.39 -0.60 -3.77
C ARG A 136 -0.98 -1.90 -3.23
N SER A 137 -1.44 -1.91 -2.00
CA SER A 137 -2.16 -3.04 -1.42
C SER A 137 -3.63 -3.14 -1.90
N SER A 138 -4.09 -2.19 -2.69
CA SER A 138 -5.39 -2.27 -3.36
C SER A 138 -5.19 -3.06 -4.66
N GLY A 139 -5.59 -4.32 -4.68
CA GLY A 139 -5.58 -5.16 -5.88
C GLY A 139 -6.45 -4.58 -7.01
N PRO A 140 -6.67 -5.31 -8.11
CA PRO A 140 -7.53 -4.87 -9.20
C PRO A 140 -8.90 -4.43 -8.67
N MET A 141 -9.29 -3.18 -8.91
CA MET A 141 -10.60 -2.67 -8.51
C MET A 141 -11.66 -3.14 -9.48
N LEU A 142 -12.82 -3.53 -8.97
CA LEU A 142 -13.96 -3.85 -9.83
C LEU A 142 -14.42 -2.58 -10.55
N ALA A 143 -14.75 -2.70 -11.83
CA ALA A 143 -15.20 -1.56 -12.65
C ALA A 143 -16.39 -0.81 -12.01
N LYS A 144 -17.29 -1.52 -11.32
CA LYS A 144 -18.42 -0.90 -10.59
C LYS A 144 -17.98 0.08 -9.51
N ASP A 145 -16.83 -0.16 -8.86
CA ASP A 145 -16.32 0.68 -7.77
C ASP A 145 -15.65 1.94 -8.30
N LEU A 146 -15.25 1.93 -9.60
CA LEU A 146 -14.70 3.08 -10.30
C LEU A 146 -15.78 4.01 -10.88
N ILE A 147 -17.02 3.53 -11.03
CA ILE A 147 -18.11 4.30 -11.63
C ILE A 147 -18.42 5.55 -10.78
N LYS A 148 -18.55 5.39 -9.46
CA LYS A 148 -18.92 6.49 -8.57
C LYS A 148 -17.89 7.64 -8.59
N PRO A 149 -16.57 7.41 -8.42
CA PRO A 149 -15.55 8.46 -8.53
C PRO A 149 -15.57 9.18 -9.89
N VAL A 150 -15.85 8.45 -10.98
CA VAL A 150 -15.96 9.06 -12.31
C VAL A 150 -17.19 9.95 -12.40
N TYR A 151 -18.34 9.52 -11.89
CA TYR A 151 -19.54 10.35 -11.84
C TYR A 151 -19.34 11.61 -11.00
N ASP A 152 -18.73 11.47 -9.82
CA ASP A 152 -18.46 12.61 -8.93
C ASP A 152 -17.54 13.63 -9.64
N LYS A 153 -16.53 13.16 -10.39
CA LYS A 153 -15.63 14.03 -11.17
C LYS A 153 -16.35 14.71 -12.32
N ILE A 154 -17.26 14.02 -13.03
CA ILE A 154 -18.09 14.61 -14.10
C ILE A 154 -19.02 15.69 -13.52
N ASP A 155 -19.65 15.40 -12.38
CA ASP A 155 -20.56 16.35 -11.72
C ASP A 155 -19.83 17.60 -11.24
N GLU A 156 -18.60 17.46 -10.74
CA GLU A 156 -17.72 18.57 -10.38
C GLU A 156 -17.34 19.41 -11.59
N THR A 157 -17.03 18.76 -12.70
CA THR A 157 -16.72 19.42 -13.98
C THR A 157 -17.92 20.21 -14.50
N ILE A 158 -19.13 19.66 -14.43
CA ILE A 158 -20.37 20.35 -14.86
C ILE A 158 -20.67 21.55 -13.96
N ARG A 159 -20.44 21.43 -12.65
CA ARG A 159 -20.69 22.53 -11.69
C ARG A 159 -19.68 23.66 -11.79
N SER A 160 -18.48 23.40 -12.27
CA SER A 160 -17.43 24.42 -12.47
C SER A 160 -17.63 25.28 -13.72
N ASP A 161 -18.81 25.25 -14.35
CA ASP A 161 -19.22 26.02 -15.53
C ASP A 161 -18.29 25.88 -16.75
N GLY A 162 -17.52 24.78 -16.80
CA GLY A 162 -16.68 24.41 -17.93
C GLY A 162 -15.36 25.19 -18.08
N ASP A 163 -15.01 26.04 -17.12
CA ASP A 163 -13.89 26.96 -17.34
C ASP A 163 -12.50 26.37 -17.05
N LEU A 164 -12.31 25.48 -16.10
CA LEU A 164 -11.00 24.82 -15.87
C LEU A 164 -11.14 23.68 -14.86
N VAL A 165 -10.86 22.45 -15.28
CA VAL A 165 -10.87 21.28 -14.40
C VAL A 165 -9.46 20.93 -13.93
N GLY A 166 -8.44 21.30 -14.71
CA GLY A 166 -7.03 21.07 -14.45
C GLY A 166 -6.28 22.32 -14.00
N ILE A 167 -4.95 22.19 -13.95
CA ILE A 167 -4.05 23.30 -13.65
C ILE A 167 -3.98 24.20 -14.88
N SER A 168 -4.20 25.53 -14.71
CA SER A 168 -4.08 26.49 -15.79
C SER A 168 -2.64 26.58 -16.30
N THR A 169 -2.48 26.62 -17.60
CA THR A 169 -1.20 26.90 -18.27
C THR A 169 -0.89 28.39 -18.29
N GLY A 170 -1.87 29.25 -18.01
CA GLY A 170 -1.79 30.69 -18.17
C GLY A 170 -2.09 31.20 -19.60
N PHE A 171 -2.23 30.30 -20.56
CA PHE A 171 -2.58 30.63 -21.95
C PHE A 171 -4.06 30.33 -22.18
N ARG A 172 -4.89 31.37 -22.25
CA ARG A 172 -6.37 31.25 -22.33
C ARG A 172 -6.85 30.33 -23.42
N ASP A 173 -6.26 30.43 -24.62
CA ASP A 173 -6.73 29.65 -25.76
C ASP A 173 -6.27 28.18 -25.66
N LEU A 174 -5.14 27.93 -25.01
CA LEU A 174 -4.67 26.58 -24.71
C LEU A 174 -5.55 25.96 -23.62
N ASP A 175 -5.80 26.70 -22.56
CA ASP A 175 -6.65 26.25 -21.46
C ASP A 175 -8.07 25.92 -21.91
N LYS A 176 -8.65 26.71 -22.88
CA LYS A 176 -9.95 26.38 -23.49
C LYS A 176 -9.93 25.10 -24.28
N LEU A 177 -8.83 24.79 -24.97
CA LEU A 177 -8.70 23.58 -25.79
C LEU A 177 -8.43 22.32 -24.94
N THR A 178 -7.67 22.46 -23.87
CA THR A 178 -7.23 21.31 -23.01
C THR A 178 -8.04 21.17 -21.75
N ILE A 179 -8.85 22.18 -21.38
CA ILE A 179 -9.56 22.28 -20.09
C ILE A 179 -8.56 22.29 -18.91
N GLY A 180 -7.33 22.75 -19.18
CA GLY A 180 -6.19 22.73 -18.25
C GLY A 180 -5.41 21.41 -18.25
N LEU A 181 -4.27 21.41 -17.57
CA LEU A 181 -3.43 20.25 -17.41
C LEU A 181 -4.04 19.30 -16.36
N GLN A 182 -4.38 18.08 -16.75
CA GLN A 182 -5.00 17.11 -15.83
C GLN A 182 -3.98 16.14 -15.26
N GLN A 183 -4.26 15.66 -14.07
CA GLN A 183 -3.41 14.66 -13.39
C GLN A 183 -3.42 13.35 -14.19
N GLY A 184 -2.23 12.87 -14.52
CA GLY A 184 -2.04 11.62 -15.30
C GLY A 184 -1.86 11.84 -16.78
N ASP A 185 -2.06 13.07 -17.31
CA ASP A 185 -1.84 13.38 -18.73
C ASP A 185 -0.35 13.57 -19.03
N LEU A 186 0.06 13.15 -20.22
CA LEU A 186 1.38 13.40 -20.76
C LEU A 186 1.30 14.54 -21.79
N PHE A 187 1.82 15.72 -21.43
CA PHE A 187 1.92 16.85 -22.36
C PHE A 187 3.33 16.92 -22.97
N ILE A 188 3.39 16.88 -24.30
CA ILE A 188 4.64 16.97 -25.03
C ILE A 188 4.70 18.30 -25.79
N ILE A 189 5.61 19.19 -25.39
CA ILE A 189 5.86 20.46 -26.07
C ILE A 189 7.06 20.26 -27.01
N ALA A 190 6.80 20.36 -28.30
CA ALA A 190 7.82 20.23 -29.33
C ALA A 190 7.97 21.54 -30.14
N GLY A 191 9.19 21.84 -30.55
CA GLY A 191 9.47 23.01 -31.39
C GLY A 191 10.84 22.91 -32.02
N ARG A 192 11.04 23.61 -33.16
CA ARG A 192 12.35 23.72 -33.80
C ARG A 192 13.32 24.48 -32.88
N PRO A 193 14.63 24.28 -33.00
CA PRO A 193 15.62 25.09 -32.27
C PRO A 193 15.33 26.58 -32.46
N SER A 194 15.52 27.37 -31.41
CA SER A 194 15.28 28.82 -31.37
C SER A 194 13.81 29.30 -31.45
N MET A 195 12.83 28.41 -31.35
CA MET A 195 11.39 28.78 -31.37
C MET A 195 10.82 29.08 -29.98
N GLY A 196 11.65 29.25 -28.97
CA GLY A 196 11.22 29.62 -27.63
C GLY A 196 10.64 28.46 -26.78
N LYS A 197 10.87 27.18 -27.18
CA LYS A 197 10.38 26.01 -26.45
C LYS A 197 10.74 26.03 -24.95
N THR A 198 11.92 26.50 -24.61
CA THR A 198 12.43 26.56 -23.21
C THR A 198 11.89 27.78 -22.47
N ALA A 199 11.32 28.77 -23.17
CA ALA A 199 10.69 29.94 -22.60
C ALA A 199 9.20 29.74 -22.31
N PHE A 200 8.61 28.67 -22.81
CA PHE A 200 7.25 28.24 -22.52
C PHE A 200 7.19 27.52 -21.20
#